data_e0dcd71e5080a81617618b4de19983c1
#
_entry.id   e0dcd71e5080a81617618b4de19983c1
#
_cell.length_a   1.000
_cell.length_b   1.000
_cell.length_c   1.000
_cell.angle_alpha   90.00
_cell.angle_beta   90.00
_cell.angle_gamma   90.00
#
_symmetry.space_group_name_H-M   'P 1'
#
loop_
_entity.id
_entity.type
_entity.pdbx_description
1 polymer ?
#
loop_
_entity_poly.entity_id
_entity_poly.type
_entity_poly.pdbx_seq_one_letter_code
_entity_poly.pdbx_strand_id
1 'polypeptide(L)'
;VSSPADRSAALRLAALLDEEFEALKQQDLDRFEALQPEKLDLLRRLGSISPPQPTPSGDFGADWLQFQDLVIDCRDRHRRNSILIQRKLDAIRAALKTLQGADPTSSVEVYDRLGRIATGKKKSSYTDA
;
A
#
# COMPACT_ATOMS: atom_id res chain seq x y z
N VAL A 1 15.57 -16.93 -16.68
CA VAL A 1 16.21 -17.44 -15.46
C VAL A 1 16.48 -16.29 -14.51
N SER A 2 16.14 -16.46 -13.26
CA SER A 2 16.40 -15.42 -12.28
C SER A 2 17.89 -15.39 -11.97
N SER A 3 18.46 -14.19 -12.03
CA SER A 3 19.86 -14.01 -11.72
C SER A 3 20.05 -13.86 -10.21
N PRO A 4 21.28 -14.00 -9.70
CA PRO A 4 21.53 -13.68 -8.29
C PRO A 4 21.16 -12.26 -7.92
N ALA A 5 21.30 -11.32 -8.87
CA ALA A 5 20.90 -9.93 -8.64
C ALA A 5 19.38 -9.79 -8.53
N ASP A 6 18.63 -10.57 -9.31
CA ASP A 6 17.17 -10.58 -9.23
C ASP A 6 16.70 -11.15 -7.90
N ARG A 7 17.35 -12.20 -7.44
CA ARG A 7 17.06 -12.80 -6.14
C ARG A 7 17.36 -11.80 -5.02
N SER A 8 18.49 -11.11 -5.11
CA SER A 8 18.84 -10.07 -4.13
C SER A 8 17.83 -8.96 -4.11
N ALA A 9 17.32 -8.56 -5.28
CA ALA A 9 16.30 -7.53 -5.36
C ALA A 9 15.01 -7.96 -4.65
N ALA A 10 14.59 -9.23 -4.83
CA ALA A 10 13.40 -9.75 -4.15
C ALA A 10 13.60 -9.80 -2.64
N LEU A 11 14.78 -10.24 -2.19
CA LEU A 11 15.10 -10.27 -0.76
C LEU A 11 15.14 -8.86 -0.17
N ARG A 12 15.71 -7.91 -0.90
CA ARG A 12 15.75 -6.52 -0.45
C ARG A 12 14.34 -5.94 -0.35
N LEU A 13 13.49 -6.23 -1.33
CA LEU A 13 12.10 -5.77 -1.30
C LEU A 13 11.37 -6.35 -0.09
N ALA A 14 11.57 -7.63 0.21
CA ALA A 14 10.93 -8.24 1.38
C ALA A 14 11.35 -7.52 2.67
N ALA A 15 12.66 -7.25 2.82
CA ALA A 15 13.16 -6.53 3.98
C ALA A 15 12.61 -5.11 4.06
N LEU A 16 12.54 -4.43 2.92
CA LEU A 16 12.04 -3.07 2.84
C LEU A 16 10.55 -3.02 3.22
N LEU A 17 9.78 -4.01 2.79
CA LEU A 17 8.37 -4.08 3.14
C LEU A 17 8.17 -4.29 4.65
N ASP A 18 9.07 -5.00 5.31
CA ASP A 18 9.03 -5.12 6.76
C ASP A 18 9.39 -3.80 7.44
N GLU A 19 10.37 -3.06 6.90
CA GLU A 19 10.69 -1.73 7.42
C GLU A 19 9.51 -0.79 7.25
N GLU A 20 8.82 -0.86 6.10
CA GLU A 20 7.62 -0.08 5.84
C GLU A 20 6.53 -0.41 6.86
N PHE A 21 6.33 -1.70 7.13
CA PHE A 21 5.34 -2.14 8.10
C PHE A 21 5.64 -1.58 9.50
N GLU A 22 6.90 -1.64 9.92
CA GLU A 22 7.29 -1.07 11.22
C GLU A 22 7.08 0.43 11.27
N ALA A 23 7.44 1.14 10.19
CA ALA A 23 7.22 2.58 10.12
C ALA A 23 5.73 2.90 10.23
N LEU A 24 4.88 2.14 9.57
CA LEU A 24 3.44 2.33 9.66
C LEU A 24 2.91 2.07 11.06
N LYS A 25 3.38 1.02 11.72
CA LYS A 25 2.96 0.71 13.09
C LYS A 25 3.34 1.81 14.07
N GLN A 26 4.51 2.39 13.88
CA GLN A 26 5.02 3.44 14.76
C GLN A 26 4.57 4.83 14.33
N GLN A 27 3.84 4.92 13.23
CA GLN A 27 3.38 6.19 12.64
C GLN A 27 4.55 7.10 12.30
N ASP A 28 5.65 6.51 11.89
CA ASP A 28 6.84 7.23 11.43
C ASP A 28 6.68 7.48 9.93
N LEU A 29 5.95 8.53 9.59
CA LEU A 29 5.61 8.82 8.21
C LEU A 29 6.83 9.28 7.41
N ASP A 30 7.79 9.93 8.05
CA ASP A 30 9.01 10.35 7.36
C ASP A 30 9.79 9.13 6.89
N ARG A 31 9.91 8.13 7.74
CA ARG A 31 10.57 6.90 7.37
C ARG A 31 9.81 6.15 6.28
N PHE A 32 8.49 6.10 6.42
CA PHE A 32 7.63 5.48 5.42
C PHE A 32 7.87 6.10 4.05
N GLU A 33 7.87 7.42 3.97
CA GLU A 33 8.09 8.14 2.72
C GLU A 33 9.50 7.93 2.19
N ALA A 34 10.48 7.88 3.07
CA ALA A 34 11.87 7.69 2.67
C ALA A 34 12.12 6.33 2.00
N LEU A 35 11.30 5.34 2.31
CA LEU A 35 11.42 4.00 1.73
C LEU A 35 10.79 3.88 0.34
N GLN A 36 9.91 4.81 -0.04
CA GLN A 36 9.13 4.68 -1.26
C GLN A 36 9.95 4.69 -2.55
N PRO A 37 10.97 5.56 -2.72
CA PRO A 37 11.74 5.53 -3.97
C PRO A 37 12.42 4.19 -4.24
N GLU A 38 13.05 3.61 -3.24
CA GLU A 38 13.69 2.30 -3.39
C GLU A 38 12.66 1.22 -3.67
N LYS A 39 11.52 1.27 -2.98
CA LYS A 39 10.43 0.32 -3.21
C LYS A 39 9.98 0.34 -4.66
N LEU A 40 9.77 1.53 -5.21
CA LEU A 40 9.32 1.66 -6.60
C LEU A 40 10.37 1.14 -7.58
N ASP A 41 11.64 1.40 -7.31
CA ASP A 41 12.71 0.90 -8.17
C ASP A 41 12.77 -0.62 -8.15
N LEU A 42 12.64 -1.22 -6.97
CA LEU A 42 12.64 -2.68 -6.84
C LEU A 42 11.43 -3.29 -7.54
N LEU A 43 10.26 -2.67 -7.40
CA LEU A 43 9.05 -3.15 -8.06
C LEU A 43 9.19 -3.09 -9.58
N ARG A 44 9.76 -2.01 -10.11
CA ARG A 44 10.02 -1.90 -11.55
C ARG A 44 10.95 -2.99 -12.02
N ARG A 45 12.03 -3.21 -11.27
CA ARG A 45 13.00 -4.22 -11.62
C ARG A 45 12.37 -5.60 -11.65
N LEU A 46 11.62 -5.95 -10.61
CA LEU A 46 10.99 -7.27 -10.53
C LEU A 46 9.91 -7.44 -11.59
N GLY A 47 9.19 -6.38 -11.92
CA GLY A 47 8.16 -6.42 -12.94
C GLY A 47 8.70 -6.60 -14.36
N SER A 48 9.99 -6.33 -14.57
CA SER A 48 10.59 -6.49 -15.89
C SER A 48 11.20 -7.87 -16.12
N ILE A 49 11.20 -8.73 -15.11
CA ILE A 49 11.78 -10.06 -15.22
C ILE A 49 10.81 -11.00 -15.91
N SER A 50 11.29 -11.65 -16.95
CA SER A 50 10.49 -12.63 -17.69
C SER A 50 10.78 -14.04 -17.21
N PRO A 51 9.78 -14.92 -17.22
CA PRO A 51 10.03 -16.32 -16.87
C PRO A 51 10.95 -16.98 -17.90
N PRO A 52 11.74 -17.96 -17.48
CA PRO A 52 12.57 -18.72 -18.41
C PRO A 52 11.67 -19.63 -19.27
N GLN A 53 12.26 -20.14 -20.34
CA GLN A 53 11.56 -21.13 -21.15
C GLN A 53 11.40 -22.41 -20.31
N PRO A 54 10.23 -23.04 -20.34
CA PRO A 54 10.07 -24.32 -19.63
C PRO A 54 10.91 -25.39 -20.29
N THR A 55 11.27 -26.42 -19.53
CA THR A 55 11.97 -27.56 -20.05
C THR A 55 11.04 -28.33 -20.99
N PRO A 56 11.58 -29.29 -21.79
CA PRO A 56 10.72 -30.11 -22.65
C PRO A 56 9.61 -30.86 -21.93
N SER A 57 9.78 -31.12 -20.63
CA SER A 57 8.72 -31.72 -19.81
C SER A 57 7.70 -30.71 -19.31
N GLY A 58 7.86 -29.43 -19.62
CA GLY A 58 6.96 -28.37 -19.19
C GLY A 58 7.29 -27.76 -17.83
N ASP A 59 8.42 -28.15 -17.23
CA ASP A 59 8.80 -27.65 -15.91
C ASP A 59 9.72 -26.47 -16.01
N PHE A 60 9.66 -25.59 -15.03
CA PHE A 60 10.62 -24.51 -14.85
C PHE A 60 11.73 -24.99 -13.91
N GLY A 61 12.90 -24.37 -13.97
CA GLY A 61 14.00 -24.72 -13.08
C GLY A 61 13.72 -24.40 -11.61
N ALA A 62 14.44 -25.10 -10.73
CA ALA A 62 14.28 -24.89 -9.29
C ALA A 62 14.58 -23.45 -8.87
N ASP A 63 15.56 -22.82 -9.53
CA ASP A 63 15.90 -21.42 -9.24
C ASP A 63 14.74 -20.49 -9.52
N TRP A 64 14.04 -20.72 -10.63
CA TRP A 64 12.88 -19.90 -10.97
C TRP A 64 11.77 -20.08 -9.95
N LEU A 65 11.51 -21.33 -9.53
CA LEU A 65 10.47 -21.60 -8.55
C LEU A 65 10.78 -20.95 -7.21
N GLN A 66 12.06 -20.97 -6.79
CA GLN A 66 12.48 -20.29 -5.57
C GLN A 66 12.30 -18.79 -5.69
N PHE A 67 12.64 -18.23 -6.84
CA PHE A 67 12.44 -16.80 -7.09
C PHE A 67 10.96 -16.43 -7.04
N GLN A 68 10.09 -17.26 -7.63
CA GLN A 68 8.66 -17.05 -7.56
C GLN A 68 8.16 -17.03 -6.11
N ASP A 69 8.67 -17.94 -5.28
CA ASP A 69 8.29 -17.97 -3.87
C ASP A 69 8.68 -16.68 -3.16
N LEU A 70 9.85 -16.12 -3.48
CA LEU A 70 10.27 -14.84 -2.91
C LEU A 70 9.36 -13.70 -3.35
N VAL A 71 8.94 -13.70 -4.60
CA VAL A 71 8.04 -12.67 -5.13
C VAL A 71 6.66 -12.79 -4.50
N ILE A 72 6.18 -14.01 -4.32
CA ILE A 72 4.90 -14.26 -3.65
C ILE A 72 4.95 -13.76 -2.21
N ASP A 73 6.07 -14.00 -1.52
CA ASP A 73 6.26 -13.51 -0.16
C ASP A 73 6.23 -11.98 -0.13
N CYS A 74 6.90 -11.33 -1.08
CA CYS A 74 6.83 -9.87 -1.20
C CYS A 74 5.39 -9.39 -1.42
N ARG A 75 4.64 -10.08 -2.28
CA ARG A 75 3.25 -9.74 -2.53
C ARG A 75 2.42 -9.82 -1.25
N ASP A 76 2.64 -10.86 -0.47
CA ASP A 76 1.88 -11.05 0.77
C ASP A 76 2.22 -9.97 1.81
N ARG A 77 3.51 -9.61 1.90
CA ARG A 77 3.93 -8.51 2.79
C ARG A 77 3.39 -7.16 2.34
N HIS A 78 3.39 -6.92 1.03
CA HIS A 78 2.82 -5.70 0.48
C HIS A 78 1.32 -5.61 0.78
N ARG A 79 0.62 -6.73 0.63
CA ARG A 79 -0.81 -6.79 0.93
C ARG A 79 -1.07 -6.52 2.41
N ARG A 80 -0.25 -7.10 3.30
CA ARG A 80 -0.34 -6.84 4.74
C ARG A 80 -0.21 -5.35 5.03
N ASN A 81 0.79 -4.70 4.40
CA ASN A 81 1.01 -3.27 4.59
C ASN A 81 -0.15 -2.44 4.06
N SER A 82 -0.70 -2.83 2.92
CA SER A 82 -1.85 -2.13 2.33
C SER A 82 -3.09 -2.21 3.23
N ILE A 83 -3.30 -3.35 3.86
CA ILE A 83 -4.40 -3.52 4.81
C ILE A 83 -4.20 -2.61 6.01
N LEU A 84 -2.97 -2.52 6.52
CA LEU A 84 -2.67 -1.66 7.66
C LEU A 84 -2.89 -0.18 7.31
N ILE A 85 -2.45 0.25 6.12
CA ILE A 85 -2.68 1.60 5.64
C ILE A 85 -4.18 1.89 5.59
N GLN A 86 -4.95 0.97 5.03
CA GLN A 86 -6.39 1.15 4.90
C GLN A 86 -7.07 1.28 6.27
N ARG A 87 -6.67 0.44 7.22
CA ARG A 87 -7.22 0.51 8.58
C ARG A 87 -6.91 1.83 9.26
N LYS A 88 -5.69 2.34 9.07
CA LYS A 88 -5.32 3.64 9.64
C LYS A 88 -6.11 4.78 9.02
N LEU A 89 -6.32 4.74 7.71
CA LEU A 89 -7.13 5.75 7.04
C LEU A 89 -8.57 5.70 7.51
N ASP A 90 -9.12 4.50 7.68
CA ASP A 90 -10.50 4.34 8.17
C ASP A 90 -10.64 4.87 9.59
N ALA A 91 -9.62 4.64 10.44
CA ALA A 91 -9.63 5.17 11.80
C ALA A 91 -9.60 6.70 11.82
N ILE A 92 -8.81 7.31 10.92
CA ILE A 92 -8.73 8.76 10.80
C ILE A 92 -10.08 9.31 10.35
N ARG A 93 -10.70 8.68 9.35
CA ARG A 93 -12.01 9.09 8.87
C ARG A 93 -13.07 8.99 9.98
N ALA A 94 -13.04 7.91 10.75
CA ALA A 94 -13.97 7.73 11.85
C ALA A 94 -13.78 8.81 12.92
N ALA A 95 -12.53 9.14 13.25
CA ALA A 95 -12.23 10.19 14.21
C ALA A 95 -12.73 11.55 13.73
N LEU A 96 -12.47 11.86 12.46
CA LEU A 96 -12.95 13.13 11.88
C LEU A 96 -14.47 13.20 11.91
N LYS A 97 -15.13 12.11 11.57
CA LYS A 97 -16.58 12.06 11.59
C LYS A 97 -17.13 12.29 13.00
N THR A 98 -16.49 11.70 14.00
CA THR A 98 -16.89 11.91 15.40
C THR A 98 -16.72 13.35 15.82
N LEU A 99 -15.62 13.98 15.44
CA LEU A 99 -15.38 15.40 15.77
C LEU A 99 -16.35 16.31 15.08
N GLN A 100 -16.67 16.02 13.83
CA GLN A 100 -17.64 16.81 13.07
C GLN A 100 -19.04 16.62 13.63
N GLY A 101 -19.36 15.42 14.08
CA GLY A 101 -20.67 15.13 14.67
C GLY A 101 -20.92 15.84 15.99
N ALA A 102 -19.86 16.27 16.69
CA ALA A 102 -20.02 17.01 17.94
C ALA A 102 -20.55 18.41 17.71
N ASP A 103 -20.41 18.96 16.50
CA ASP A 103 -20.96 20.26 16.13
C ASP A 103 -21.57 20.12 14.74
N PRO A 104 -22.87 19.79 14.67
CA PRO A 104 -23.51 19.55 13.38
C PRO A 104 -23.44 20.71 12.40
N THR A 105 -23.44 21.91 12.90
CA THR A 105 -23.38 23.09 12.03
C THR A 105 -22.01 23.23 11.37
N SER A 106 -20.95 23.06 12.16
CA SER A 106 -19.62 23.16 11.64
C SER A 106 -19.24 21.98 10.79
N SER A 107 -19.76 20.81 11.09
CA SER A 107 -19.32 19.59 10.42
C SER A 107 -19.61 19.62 8.93
N VAL A 108 -20.75 20.17 8.53
CA VAL A 108 -21.10 20.26 7.12
C VAL A 108 -20.12 21.16 6.38
N GLU A 109 -19.84 22.32 6.94
CA GLU A 109 -18.92 23.25 6.32
C GLU A 109 -17.50 22.70 6.22
N VAL A 110 -17.03 22.08 7.28
CA VAL A 110 -15.68 21.52 7.30
C VAL A 110 -15.54 20.42 6.26
N TYR A 111 -16.52 19.55 6.17
CA TYR A 111 -16.50 18.48 5.21
C TYR A 111 -16.44 19.01 3.78
N ASP A 112 -17.26 19.98 3.46
CA ASP A 112 -17.30 20.57 2.13
C ASP A 112 -15.96 21.22 1.78
N ARG A 113 -15.35 21.94 2.72
CA ARG A 113 -14.07 22.56 2.49
C ARG A 113 -12.96 21.58 2.27
N LEU A 114 -12.97 20.48 3.00
CA LEU A 114 -11.88 19.55 2.94
C LEU A 114 -12.03 18.56 1.81
N GLY A 115 -13.21 18.13 1.54
CA GLY A 115 -13.31 17.03 0.62
C GLY A 115 -14.18 17.20 -0.54
N ARG A 116 -15.16 18.10 -0.43
CA ARG A 116 -16.03 18.07 -1.44
C ARG A 116 -16.31 19.28 -1.98
N ILE A 117 -16.15 20.07 -1.49
CA ILE A 117 -16.52 21.19 -2.00
C ILE A 117 -17.84 21.20 -2.20
N ALA A 118 -18.36 21.11 -1.56
CA ALA A 118 -19.55 21.22 -1.61
C ALA A 118 -20.59 21.07 -2.10
N THR A 119 -21.05 20.95 -2.11
CA THR A 119 -22.15 20.66 -2.46
C THR A 119 -23.07 21.39 -1.80
N GLY A 120 -23.21 22.24 -1.78
CA GLY A 120 -24.13 22.99 -1.19
C GLY A 120 -25.04 22.51 -0.33
N LYS A 121 -25.48 22.50 -0.01
CA LYS A 121 -26.08 22.09 0.61
C LYS A 121 -26.64 21.30 0.75
N LYS A 122 -26.94 21.01 0.77
CA LYS A 122 -27.52 20.41 0.87
C LYS A 122 -27.70 19.82 1.06
N LYS A 123 -28.15 19.87 1.01
CA LYS A 123 -28.60 19.55 1.13
C LYS A 123 -28.59 19.10 1.53
N SER A 124 -28.98 19.26 1.63
CA SER A 124 -29.15 19.04 1.95
C SER A 124 -29.04 18.36 2.28
N SER A 125 -29.26 18.40 2.37
CA SER A 125 -29.16 17.98 2.63
C SER A 125 -28.93 17.28 2.99
N TYR A 126 -29.16 17.33 3.40
CA TYR A 126 -28.93 17.02 3.74
C TYR A 126 -29.29 16.83 4.18
N THR A 127 -29.92 17.01 4.40
CA THR A 127 -30.28 17.19 4.55
C THR A 127 -30.50 17.04 4.77
N ASP A 128 -31.15 17.29 5.34
CA ASP A 128 -31.29 17.48 5.32
C ASP A 128 -31.18 17.36 5.34
N ALA A 129 -31.76 17.57 5.74
CA ALA A 129 -31.55 17.73 5.55
C ALA A 129 -31.30 17.83 5.13
#